data_91ab299c4267c0d080672eadc855c0e5
#
_entry.id   91ab299c4267c0d080672eadc855c0e5
#
_cell.length_a   1.000
_cell.length_b   1.000
_cell.length_c   1.000
_cell.angle_alpha   90.00
_cell.angle_beta   90.00
_cell.angle_gamma   90.00
#
_symmetry.space_group_name_H-M   'P 1'
#
loop_
_entity.id
_entity.type
_entity.pdbx_description
1 polymer ?
#
loop_
_entity_poly.entity_id
_entity_poly.type
_entity_poly.pdbx_seq_one_letter_code
_entity_poly.pdbx_strand_id
1 'polypeptide(L)'
;MRLAGKVAIISGAASGMGAATARMFAREGAKVVIGDLLEHEGKLVADSIGPAALFQRLDVTDEANWADVVETTVRHFGKLTILVNNAGVSGSAEQDLYSTDAWHRIMGINATGTFLGLKYGVKAIAESGGGSIVNLSSIAGIIGSEGIHMAYNASKAAVRLMTKSVAVQHAKDGIRCNSVHPGIMPPMRTSGRTAEPEVRARRMNVIPMRRPGEVDEVANAILFLASDESSYITGSEIHVDGGAIAI
;
A
#
# COMPACT_ATOMS: atom_id res chain seq x y z
N MET A 1 15.31 -8.20 -14.92
CA MET A 1 14.99 -7.64 -13.60
C MET A 1 14.36 -6.26 -13.79
N ARG A 2 13.08 -6.15 -13.52
CA ARG A 2 12.24 -4.95 -13.79
C ARG A 2 12.55 -3.77 -12.88
N LEU A 3 13.18 -4.02 -11.71
CA LEU A 3 13.53 -3.03 -10.70
C LEU A 3 15.03 -2.97 -10.41
N ALA A 4 15.88 -3.39 -11.36
CA ALA A 4 17.31 -3.34 -11.18
C ALA A 4 17.79 -1.93 -10.80
N GLY A 5 18.56 -1.80 -9.71
CA GLY A 5 19.09 -0.54 -9.22
C GLY A 5 18.06 0.40 -8.56
N LYS A 6 16.80 0.01 -8.41
CA LYS A 6 15.79 0.77 -7.65
C LYS A 6 15.92 0.50 -6.14
N VAL A 7 15.47 1.46 -5.34
CA VAL A 7 15.38 1.36 -3.89
C VAL A 7 13.95 1.69 -3.46
N ALA A 8 13.32 0.81 -2.69
CA ALA A 8 11.92 0.92 -2.32
C ALA A 8 11.72 0.95 -0.80
N ILE A 9 10.82 1.79 -0.31
CA ILE A 9 10.18 1.67 0.99
C ILE A 9 8.78 1.09 0.80
N ILE A 10 8.43 0.07 1.59
CA ILE A 10 7.10 -0.54 1.59
C ILE A 10 6.57 -0.51 3.02
N SER A 11 5.51 0.25 3.28
CA SER A 11 4.86 0.29 4.58
C SER A 11 3.87 -0.87 4.76
N GLY A 12 3.72 -1.39 5.99
CA GLY A 12 2.88 -2.55 6.26
C GLY A 12 3.43 -3.83 5.61
N ALA A 13 4.74 -3.99 5.58
CA ALA A 13 5.42 -5.02 4.80
C ALA A 13 5.81 -6.28 5.60
N ALA A 14 5.39 -6.40 6.86
CA ALA A 14 5.62 -7.61 7.67
C ALA A 14 4.68 -8.78 7.30
N SER A 15 3.58 -8.52 6.57
CA SER A 15 2.62 -9.58 6.20
C SER A 15 1.83 -9.25 4.93
N GLY A 16 1.02 -10.20 4.46
CA GLY A 16 0.04 -10.00 3.39
C GLY A 16 0.61 -9.42 2.09
N MET A 17 -0.10 -8.44 1.52
CA MET A 17 0.26 -7.80 0.24
C MET A 17 1.61 -7.07 0.31
N GLY A 18 1.92 -6.42 1.45
CA GLY A 18 3.19 -5.73 1.63
C GLY A 18 4.39 -6.68 1.61
N ALA A 19 4.31 -7.81 2.33
CA ALA A 19 5.36 -8.81 2.34
C ALA A 19 5.53 -9.50 0.96
N ALA A 20 4.43 -9.79 0.27
CA ALA A 20 4.46 -10.32 -1.10
C ALA A 20 5.15 -9.33 -2.06
N THR A 21 4.78 -8.05 -1.97
CA THR A 21 5.40 -6.97 -2.76
C THR A 21 6.90 -6.86 -2.49
N ALA A 22 7.31 -6.89 -1.21
CA ALA A 22 8.72 -6.78 -0.84
C ALA A 22 9.57 -7.92 -1.42
N ARG A 23 9.09 -9.17 -1.29
CA ARG A 23 9.77 -10.33 -1.87
C ARG A 23 9.82 -10.26 -3.40
N MET A 24 8.73 -9.84 -4.04
CA MET A 24 8.67 -9.67 -5.48
C MET A 24 9.62 -8.59 -5.98
N PHE A 25 9.68 -7.44 -5.31
CA PHE A 25 10.59 -6.35 -5.66
C PHE A 25 12.05 -6.77 -5.55
N ALA A 26 12.40 -7.49 -4.48
CA ALA A 26 13.76 -8.00 -4.32
C ALA A 26 14.14 -9.03 -5.40
N ARG A 27 13.24 -9.95 -5.77
CA ARG A 27 13.45 -10.88 -6.91
C ARG A 27 13.65 -10.14 -8.23
N GLU A 28 13.05 -8.96 -8.37
CA GLU A 28 13.18 -8.09 -9.55
C GLU A 28 14.34 -7.09 -9.45
N GLY A 29 15.22 -7.25 -8.45
CA GLY A 29 16.50 -6.55 -8.34
C GLY A 29 16.47 -5.23 -7.57
N ALA A 30 15.38 -4.92 -6.88
CA ALA A 30 15.33 -3.76 -5.99
C ALA A 30 16.01 -4.05 -4.64
N LYS A 31 16.52 -2.99 -4.00
CA LYS A 31 16.74 -2.94 -2.55
C LYS A 31 15.43 -2.53 -1.88
N VAL A 32 15.05 -3.17 -0.76
CA VAL A 32 13.75 -2.95 -0.13
C VAL A 32 13.87 -2.65 1.36
N VAL A 33 13.15 -1.64 1.84
CA VAL A 33 12.95 -1.39 3.25
C VAL A 33 11.56 -1.89 3.64
N ILE A 34 11.55 -2.81 4.59
CA ILE A 34 10.36 -3.41 5.20
C ILE A 34 9.94 -2.52 6.37
N GLY A 35 8.98 -1.62 6.15
CA GLY A 35 8.46 -0.72 7.19
C GLY A 35 7.24 -1.31 7.85
N ASP A 36 7.28 -1.61 9.16
CA ASP A 36 6.12 -2.16 9.88
C ASP A 36 6.26 -1.96 11.40
N LEU A 37 5.13 -2.02 12.14
CA LEU A 37 5.11 -2.10 13.61
C LEU A 37 5.48 -3.50 14.11
N LEU A 38 5.26 -4.54 13.32
CA LEU A 38 5.46 -5.95 13.67
C LEU A 38 6.94 -6.32 13.47
N GLU A 39 7.76 -6.03 14.49
CA GLU A 39 9.22 -6.17 14.38
C GLU A 39 9.67 -7.60 14.08
N HIS A 40 9.10 -8.57 14.79
CA HIS A 40 9.49 -9.97 14.60
C HIS A 40 9.18 -10.44 13.18
N GLU A 41 7.94 -10.28 12.74
CA GLU A 41 7.48 -10.69 11.42
C GLU A 41 8.19 -9.91 10.30
N GLY A 42 8.41 -8.60 10.51
CA GLY A 42 9.13 -7.76 9.55
C GLY A 42 10.60 -8.19 9.39
N LYS A 43 11.28 -8.54 10.48
CA LYS A 43 12.64 -9.10 10.43
C LYS A 43 12.66 -10.45 9.70
N LEU A 44 11.69 -11.34 9.95
CA LEU A 44 11.57 -12.61 9.21
C LEU A 44 11.39 -12.39 7.69
N VAL A 45 10.62 -11.37 7.29
CA VAL A 45 10.50 -11.02 5.87
C VAL A 45 11.84 -10.54 5.32
N ALA A 46 12.53 -9.62 6.02
CA ALA A 46 13.83 -9.12 5.60
C ALA A 46 14.87 -10.25 5.49
N ASP A 47 14.96 -11.12 6.49
CA ASP A 47 15.88 -12.26 6.52
C ASP A 47 15.61 -13.25 5.36
N SER A 48 14.34 -13.47 5.01
CA SER A 48 13.96 -14.32 3.87
C SER A 48 14.39 -13.75 2.51
N ILE A 49 14.62 -12.45 2.43
CA ILE A 49 15.11 -11.75 1.23
C ILE A 49 16.65 -11.66 1.24
N GLY A 50 17.24 -11.53 2.42
CA GLY A 50 18.68 -11.41 2.60
C GLY A 50 19.21 -9.98 2.39
N PRO A 51 20.44 -9.79 1.85
CA PRO A 51 21.17 -8.51 1.87
C PRO A 51 20.51 -7.40 1.00
N ALA A 52 19.47 -7.73 0.26
CA ALA A 52 18.68 -6.76 -0.48
C ALA A 52 17.58 -6.11 0.36
N ALA A 53 17.37 -6.54 1.60
CA ALA A 53 16.32 -6.04 2.47
C ALA A 53 16.85 -5.44 3.77
N LEU A 54 16.15 -4.45 4.28
CA LEU A 54 16.35 -3.85 5.60
C LEU A 54 15.01 -3.74 6.31
N PHE A 55 14.90 -4.24 7.54
CA PHE A 55 13.74 -3.97 8.37
C PHE A 55 13.93 -2.63 9.12
N GLN A 56 12.87 -1.82 9.13
CA GLN A 56 12.77 -0.60 9.94
C GLN A 56 11.40 -0.57 10.63
N ARG A 57 11.39 -0.36 11.96
CA ARG A 57 10.13 -0.12 12.67
C ARG A 57 9.50 1.16 12.13
N LEU A 58 8.24 1.07 11.69
CA LEU A 58 7.49 2.19 11.14
C LEU A 58 6.06 2.20 11.69
N ASP A 59 5.79 3.18 12.55
CA ASP A 59 4.44 3.62 12.84
C ASP A 59 4.06 4.68 11.79
N VAL A 60 3.15 4.34 10.88
CA VAL A 60 2.76 5.26 9.80
C VAL A 60 2.03 6.50 10.31
N THR A 61 1.52 6.49 11.56
CA THR A 61 0.86 7.63 12.18
C THR A 61 1.84 8.61 12.84
N ASP A 62 3.10 8.22 12.98
CA ASP A 62 4.16 9.01 13.58
C ASP A 62 5.01 9.67 12.50
N GLU A 63 4.96 11.00 12.48
CA GLU A 63 5.70 11.80 11.51
C GLU A 63 7.22 11.65 11.65
N ALA A 64 7.75 11.54 12.89
CA ALA A 64 9.16 11.37 13.14
C ALA A 64 9.67 10.00 12.67
N ASN A 65 8.84 8.94 12.79
CA ASN A 65 9.18 7.62 12.26
C ASN A 65 9.32 7.65 10.72
N TRP A 66 8.44 8.37 10.01
CA TRP A 66 8.59 8.51 8.55
C TRP A 66 9.88 9.24 8.17
N ALA A 67 10.23 10.33 8.88
CA ALA A 67 11.48 11.05 8.65
C ALA A 67 12.69 10.13 8.82
N ASP A 68 12.73 9.37 9.92
CA ASP A 68 13.83 8.43 10.24
C ASP A 68 13.95 7.30 9.20
N VAL A 69 12.84 6.68 8.82
CA VAL A 69 12.84 5.58 7.84
C VAL A 69 13.34 6.05 6.48
N VAL A 70 12.89 7.23 6.01
CA VAL A 70 13.35 7.79 4.74
C VAL A 70 14.83 8.16 4.81
N GLU A 71 15.28 8.83 5.87
CA GLU A 71 16.70 9.17 6.07
C GLU A 71 17.57 7.92 6.14
N THR A 72 17.16 6.93 6.93
CA THR A 72 17.89 5.64 7.04
C THR A 72 17.96 4.91 5.70
N THR A 73 16.88 4.95 4.91
CA THR A 73 16.88 4.35 3.56
C THR A 73 17.92 5.01 2.66
N VAL A 74 17.92 6.34 2.60
CA VAL A 74 18.87 7.09 1.78
C VAL A 74 20.31 6.88 2.27
N ARG A 75 20.54 6.92 3.58
CA ARG A 75 21.86 6.68 4.17
C ARG A 75 22.39 5.27 3.88
N HIS A 76 21.52 4.24 3.92
CA HIS A 76 21.92 2.84 3.75
C HIS A 76 22.07 2.43 2.29
N PHE A 77 21.13 2.85 1.41
CA PHE A 77 21.07 2.44 0.01
C PHE A 77 21.43 3.54 -0.99
N GLY A 78 21.73 4.76 -0.51
CA GLY A 78 22.18 5.89 -1.32
C GLY A 78 21.07 6.70 -1.99
N LYS A 79 19.82 6.21 -2.01
CA LYS A 79 18.67 6.87 -2.67
C LYS A 79 17.34 6.26 -2.23
N LEU A 80 16.24 6.94 -2.62
CA LEU A 80 14.89 6.38 -2.61
C LEU A 80 14.25 6.63 -3.98
N THR A 81 13.79 5.58 -4.67
CA THR A 81 13.18 5.70 -6.01
C THR A 81 11.76 5.15 -6.08
N ILE A 82 11.33 4.38 -5.09
CA ILE A 82 9.98 3.81 -5.03
C ILE A 82 9.43 3.94 -3.61
N LEU A 83 8.20 4.42 -3.48
CA LEU A 83 7.44 4.37 -2.24
C LEU A 83 6.15 3.57 -2.47
N VAL A 84 5.90 2.58 -1.63
CA VAL A 84 4.64 1.84 -1.59
C VAL A 84 3.94 2.10 -0.25
N ASN A 85 2.92 2.95 -0.25
CA ASN A 85 2.06 3.19 0.90
C ASN A 85 1.01 2.08 0.96
N ASN A 86 1.37 0.95 1.62
CA ASN A 86 0.52 -0.23 1.71
C ASN A 86 -0.09 -0.41 3.11
N ALA A 87 0.51 0.12 4.16
CA ALA A 87 -0.02 0.00 5.51
C ALA A 87 -1.48 0.47 5.60
N GLY A 88 -2.30 -0.31 6.31
CA GLY A 88 -3.70 0.03 6.49
C GLY A 88 -4.46 -1.00 7.30
N VAL A 89 -5.60 -0.55 7.85
CA VAL A 89 -6.53 -1.38 8.60
C VAL A 89 -7.92 -1.31 7.97
N SER A 90 -8.68 -2.41 8.08
CA SER A 90 -10.09 -2.41 7.67
C SER A 90 -10.97 -1.95 8.83
N GLY A 91 -12.14 -1.45 8.53
CA GLY A 91 -13.15 -1.13 9.56
C GLY A 91 -14.11 -2.29 9.84
N SER A 92 -13.80 -3.51 9.40
CA SER A 92 -14.72 -4.65 9.49
C SER A 92 -14.71 -5.37 10.84
N ALA A 93 -13.75 -5.03 11.71
CA ALA A 93 -13.72 -5.52 13.09
C ALA A 93 -14.57 -4.67 14.06
N GLU A 94 -14.99 -3.48 13.62
CA GLU A 94 -15.75 -2.56 14.47
C GLU A 94 -17.18 -3.05 14.66
N GLN A 95 -17.62 -3.13 15.92
CA GLN A 95 -19.00 -3.46 16.25
C GLN A 95 -19.93 -2.25 16.09
N ASP A 96 -19.46 -1.07 16.56
CA ASP A 96 -20.14 0.20 16.36
C ASP A 96 -19.62 0.87 15.07
N LEU A 97 -20.45 0.89 14.04
CA LEU A 97 -20.12 1.50 12.73
C LEU A 97 -20.08 3.03 12.76
N TYR A 98 -20.43 3.64 13.90
CA TYR A 98 -20.40 5.10 14.09
C TYR A 98 -19.43 5.53 15.20
N SER A 99 -18.58 4.65 15.68
CA SER A 99 -17.58 4.95 16.72
C SER A 99 -16.62 6.06 16.24
N THR A 100 -16.58 7.17 16.97
CA THR A 100 -15.65 8.28 16.69
C THR A 100 -14.19 7.85 16.91
N ASP A 101 -13.93 6.99 17.89
CA ASP A 101 -12.56 6.47 18.13
C ASP A 101 -12.08 5.60 16.96
N ALA A 102 -12.96 4.73 16.44
CA ALA A 102 -12.66 3.95 15.24
C ALA A 102 -12.44 4.86 14.02
N TRP A 103 -13.23 5.93 13.87
CA TRP A 103 -13.04 6.95 12.84
C TRP A 103 -11.63 7.52 12.89
N HIS A 104 -11.22 8.06 14.04
CA HIS A 104 -9.90 8.69 14.18
C HIS A 104 -8.78 7.68 13.95
N ARG A 105 -8.90 6.48 14.50
CA ARG A 105 -7.88 5.43 14.32
C ARG A 105 -7.74 5.00 12.87
N ILE A 106 -8.84 4.72 12.16
CA ILE A 106 -8.82 4.28 10.77
C ILE A 106 -8.31 5.39 9.84
N MET A 107 -8.81 6.62 10.01
CA MET A 107 -8.34 7.77 9.26
C MET A 107 -6.87 8.07 9.54
N GLY A 108 -6.44 8.00 10.78
CA GLY A 108 -5.05 8.20 11.20
C GLY A 108 -4.11 7.23 10.48
N ILE A 109 -4.42 5.93 10.50
CA ILE A 109 -3.56 4.93 9.87
C ILE A 109 -3.63 5.01 8.34
N ASN A 110 -4.83 4.97 7.76
CA ASN A 110 -4.98 4.80 6.32
C ASN A 110 -4.75 6.10 5.53
N ALA A 111 -5.30 7.22 6.00
CA ALA A 111 -5.23 8.49 5.27
C ALA A 111 -4.03 9.34 5.73
N THR A 112 -3.93 9.64 7.04
CA THR A 112 -2.83 10.46 7.56
C THR A 112 -1.49 9.73 7.39
N GLY A 113 -1.45 8.42 7.65
CA GLY A 113 -0.23 7.61 7.42
C GLY A 113 0.24 7.64 5.97
N THR A 114 -0.68 7.55 5.00
CA THR A 114 -0.34 7.71 3.57
C THR A 114 0.14 9.13 3.26
N PHE A 115 -0.52 10.16 3.82
CA PHE A 115 -0.10 11.55 3.65
C PHE A 115 1.33 11.78 4.18
N LEU A 116 1.67 11.25 5.35
CA LEU A 116 3.01 11.38 5.92
C LEU A 116 4.05 10.66 5.04
N GLY A 117 3.74 9.46 4.54
CA GLY A 117 4.58 8.77 3.56
C GLY A 117 4.82 9.59 2.29
N LEU A 118 3.78 10.23 1.76
CA LEU A 118 3.89 11.13 0.60
C LEU A 118 4.73 12.35 0.92
N LYS A 119 4.55 12.98 2.10
CA LYS A 119 5.29 14.16 2.54
C LYS A 119 6.80 13.95 2.52
N TYR A 120 7.27 12.84 3.08
CA TYR A 120 8.69 12.53 3.16
C TYR A 120 9.23 11.83 1.91
N GLY A 121 8.43 10.93 1.32
CA GLY A 121 8.84 10.16 0.15
C GLY A 121 8.98 10.99 -1.12
N VAL A 122 8.07 11.92 -1.37
CA VAL A 122 8.12 12.80 -2.57
C VAL A 122 9.45 13.56 -2.61
N LYS A 123 9.84 14.19 -1.49
CA LYS A 123 11.09 14.95 -1.42
C LYS A 123 12.29 14.05 -1.72
N ALA A 124 12.43 12.92 -1.05
CA ALA A 124 13.56 12.02 -1.21
C ALA A 124 13.64 11.41 -2.63
N ILE A 125 12.47 11.10 -3.22
CA ILE A 125 12.41 10.58 -4.60
C ILE A 125 12.79 11.66 -5.61
N ALA A 126 12.36 12.91 -5.44
CA ALA A 126 12.76 14.03 -6.29
C ALA A 126 14.28 14.26 -6.23
N GLU A 127 14.86 14.28 -5.03
CA GLU A 127 16.29 14.42 -4.79
C GLU A 127 17.10 13.24 -5.37
N SER A 128 16.46 12.07 -5.54
CA SER A 128 17.05 10.88 -6.18
C SER A 128 16.92 10.87 -7.72
N GLY A 129 16.36 11.92 -8.32
CA GLY A 129 16.18 12.06 -9.77
C GLY A 129 14.84 11.52 -10.29
N GLY A 130 13.85 11.40 -9.44
CA GLY A 130 12.50 10.91 -9.79
C GLY A 130 12.27 9.43 -9.44
N GLY A 131 11.05 8.96 -9.70
CA GLY A 131 10.66 7.59 -9.38
C GLY A 131 9.17 7.32 -9.42
N SER A 132 8.73 6.33 -8.65
CA SER A 132 7.35 5.89 -8.62
C SER A 132 6.79 5.78 -7.20
N ILE A 133 5.58 6.28 -7.01
CA ILE A 133 4.80 6.12 -5.79
C ILE A 133 3.57 5.28 -6.11
N VAL A 134 3.32 4.25 -5.31
CA VAL A 134 2.13 3.40 -5.42
C VAL A 134 1.39 3.40 -4.10
N ASN A 135 0.17 3.91 -4.11
CA ASN A 135 -0.68 3.99 -2.92
C ASN A 135 -1.76 2.89 -2.93
N LEU A 136 -1.87 2.12 -1.85
CA LEU A 136 -2.92 1.10 -1.70
C LEU A 136 -4.22 1.75 -1.22
N SER A 137 -5.14 1.96 -2.18
CA SER A 137 -6.52 2.29 -1.90
C SER A 137 -7.33 0.99 -1.70
N SER A 138 -8.51 0.92 -2.25
CA SER A 138 -9.43 -0.23 -2.25
C SER A 138 -10.58 0.08 -3.20
N ILE A 139 -11.31 -0.93 -3.67
CA ILE A 139 -12.64 -0.71 -4.27
C ILE A 139 -13.58 0.03 -3.30
N ALA A 140 -13.39 -0.11 -2.00
CA ALA A 140 -14.12 0.64 -0.97
C ALA A 140 -13.85 2.17 -1.00
N GLY A 141 -12.83 2.63 -1.71
CA GLY A 141 -12.61 4.06 -1.98
C GLY A 141 -13.41 4.57 -3.20
N ILE A 142 -14.20 3.71 -3.85
CA ILE A 142 -14.98 3.99 -5.06
C ILE A 142 -16.46 3.71 -4.82
N ILE A 143 -16.76 2.56 -4.18
CA ILE A 143 -18.12 2.13 -3.86
C ILE A 143 -18.33 2.01 -2.36
N GLY A 144 -19.58 2.05 -1.92
CA GLY A 144 -19.97 1.80 -0.52
C GLY A 144 -19.71 0.36 -0.10
N SER A 145 -19.53 0.14 1.19
CA SER A 145 -19.30 -1.18 1.79
C SER A 145 -20.28 -1.45 2.92
N GLU A 146 -21.03 -2.53 2.84
CA GLU A 146 -21.92 -2.97 3.92
C GLU A 146 -21.10 -3.59 5.07
N GLY A 147 -21.49 -3.28 6.32
CA GLY A 147 -20.90 -3.89 7.52
C GLY A 147 -19.45 -3.53 7.79
N ILE A 148 -18.95 -2.45 7.21
CA ILE A 148 -17.62 -1.90 7.43
C ILE A 148 -17.77 -0.45 7.91
N HIS A 149 -16.99 -0.05 8.92
CA HIS A 149 -17.01 1.32 9.42
C HIS A 149 -16.72 2.32 8.29
N MET A 150 -17.55 3.38 8.17
CA MET A 150 -17.47 4.32 7.05
C MET A 150 -16.12 5.05 6.93
N ALA A 151 -15.35 5.17 8.01
CA ALA A 151 -14.00 5.71 7.96
C ALA A 151 -13.08 4.93 7.01
N TYR A 152 -13.32 3.61 6.82
CA TYR A 152 -12.54 2.85 5.85
C TYR A 152 -12.78 3.35 4.42
N ASN A 153 -14.05 3.47 4.00
CA ASN A 153 -14.39 4.01 2.70
C ASN A 153 -13.84 5.44 2.52
N ALA A 154 -14.07 6.31 3.51
CA ALA A 154 -13.58 7.69 3.49
C ALA A 154 -12.03 7.75 3.38
N SER A 155 -11.32 6.94 4.18
CA SER A 155 -9.86 6.92 4.14
C SER A 155 -9.31 6.45 2.80
N LYS A 156 -9.94 5.42 2.19
CA LYS A 156 -9.50 4.89 0.90
C LYS A 156 -9.85 5.83 -0.27
N ALA A 157 -10.95 6.57 -0.17
CA ALA A 157 -11.26 7.67 -1.09
C ALA A 157 -10.26 8.83 -0.96
N ALA A 158 -9.83 9.18 0.27
CA ALA A 158 -8.78 10.17 0.50
C ALA A 158 -7.46 9.75 -0.17
N VAL A 159 -7.02 8.50 0.02
CA VAL A 159 -5.82 7.95 -0.64
C VAL A 159 -5.91 8.05 -2.16
N ARG A 160 -7.07 7.72 -2.73
CA ARG A 160 -7.35 7.83 -4.16
C ARG A 160 -7.11 9.25 -4.69
N LEU A 161 -7.65 10.27 -4.02
CA LEU A 161 -7.51 11.66 -4.47
C LEU A 161 -6.14 12.27 -4.14
N MET A 162 -5.52 11.93 -3.02
CA MET A 162 -4.13 12.32 -2.73
C MET A 162 -3.17 11.83 -3.81
N THR A 163 -3.39 10.62 -4.32
CA THR A 163 -2.62 10.05 -5.43
C THR A 163 -2.64 10.95 -6.66
N LYS A 164 -3.84 11.39 -7.08
CA LYS A 164 -4.01 12.28 -8.24
C LYS A 164 -3.37 13.65 -7.99
N SER A 165 -3.51 14.19 -6.78
CA SER A 165 -2.92 15.46 -6.40
C SER A 165 -1.39 15.43 -6.52
N VAL A 166 -0.74 14.39 -5.96
CA VAL A 166 0.72 14.23 -6.06
C VAL A 166 1.15 13.99 -7.51
N ALA A 167 0.41 13.19 -8.28
CA ALA A 167 0.69 12.95 -9.68
C ALA A 167 0.77 14.24 -10.50
N VAL A 168 -0.20 15.14 -10.32
CA VAL A 168 -0.25 16.43 -11.03
C VAL A 168 0.85 17.39 -10.56
N GLN A 169 1.08 17.47 -9.25
CA GLN A 169 2.03 18.42 -8.68
C GLN A 169 3.49 18.08 -8.97
N HIS A 170 3.83 16.79 -9.04
CA HIS A 170 5.21 16.30 -9.08
C HIS A 170 5.60 15.56 -10.38
N ALA A 171 4.75 15.59 -11.42
CA ALA A 171 5.09 15.02 -12.73
C ALA A 171 6.36 15.66 -13.32
N LYS A 172 6.52 16.97 -13.15
CA LYS A 172 7.71 17.72 -13.60
C LYS A 172 8.99 17.35 -12.87
N ASP A 173 8.86 16.78 -11.67
CA ASP A 173 9.98 16.32 -10.83
C ASP A 173 10.35 14.86 -11.16
N GLY A 174 9.81 14.30 -12.25
CA GLY A 174 10.02 12.92 -12.66
C GLY A 174 9.33 11.88 -11.78
N ILE A 175 8.32 12.28 -10.99
CA ILE A 175 7.61 11.38 -10.08
C ILE A 175 6.27 10.96 -10.69
N ARG A 176 6.07 9.65 -10.82
CA ARG A 176 4.76 9.06 -11.10
C ARG A 176 4.09 8.65 -9.79
N CYS A 177 2.80 8.90 -9.65
CA CYS A 177 2.03 8.50 -8.48
C CYS A 177 0.72 7.86 -8.93
N ASN A 178 0.51 6.59 -8.57
CA ASN A 178 -0.65 5.81 -8.99
C ASN A 178 -1.26 5.07 -7.80
N SER A 179 -2.52 4.66 -7.90
CA SER A 179 -3.18 3.87 -6.88
C SER A 179 -3.59 2.50 -7.37
N VAL A 180 -3.47 1.51 -6.47
CA VAL A 180 -4.00 0.16 -6.67
C VAL A 180 -5.21 0.00 -5.77
N HIS A 181 -6.27 -0.61 -6.31
CA HIS A 181 -7.57 -0.80 -5.67
C HIS A 181 -7.91 -2.29 -5.59
N PRO A 182 -7.42 -2.99 -4.56
CA PRO A 182 -7.77 -4.40 -4.36
C PRO A 182 -9.27 -4.57 -4.06
N GLY A 183 -9.83 -5.66 -4.56
CA GLY A 183 -11.14 -6.16 -4.20
C GLY A 183 -11.11 -7.04 -2.95
N ILE A 184 -11.82 -8.17 -3.02
CA ILE A 184 -11.86 -9.14 -1.92
C ILE A 184 -10.64 -10.03 -1.99
N MET A 185 -9.79 -9.90 -0.97
CA MET A 185 -8.54 -10.66 -0.80
C MET A 185 -8.73 -11.83 0.18
N PRO A 186 -7.77 -12.75 0.32
CA PRO A 186 -7.78 -13.73 1.40
C PRO A 186 -7.92 -13.05 2.76
N PRO A 187 -8.42 -13.76 3.80
CA PRO A 187 -8.46 -13.19 5.15
C PRO A 187 -7.08 -12.71 5.58
N MET A 188 -7.03 -11.44 5.96
CA MET A 188 -5.83 -10.79 6.48
C MET A 188 -6.02 -10.45 7.96
N ARG A 189 -4.94 -10.07 8.62
CA ARG A 189 -4.91 -9.76 10.06
C ARG A 189 -6.01 -8.80 10.53
N THR A 190 -6.42 -7.86 9.69
CA THR A 190 -7.44 -6.84 10.00
C THR A 190 -8.81 -7.15 9.43
N SER A 191 -9.05 -8.34 8.91
CA SER A 191 -10.28 -8.66 8.18
C SER A 191 -11.55 -8.72 9.03
N GLY A 192 -11.44 -8.91 10.36
CA GLY A 192 -12.61 -8.94 11.25
C GLY A 192 -13.76 -9.79 10.70
N ARG A 193 -14.99 -9.29 10.76
CA ARG A 193 -16.19 -10.00 10.26
C ARG A 193 -16.13 -10.38 8.80
N THR A 194 -15.35 -9.68 7.99
CA THR A 194 -15.20 -10.04 6.57
C THR A 194 -14.37 -11.31 6.35
N ALA A 195 -13.78 -11.90 7.39
CA ALA A 195 -13.15 -13.20 7.37
C ALA A 195 -14.14 -14.37 7.62
N GLU A 196 -15.34 -14.08 8.15
CA GLU A 196 -16.34 -15.10 8.44
C GLU A 196 -16.80 -15.83 7.17
N PRO A 197 -16.90 -17.18 7.19
CA PRO A 197 -17.20 -17.97 5.98
C PRO A 197 -18.49 -17.56 5.25
N GLU A 198 -19.57 -17.30 5.99
CA GLU A 198 -20.86 -16.90 5.42
C GLU A 198 -20.80 -15.50 4.77
N VAL A 199 -20.14 -14.55 5.43
CA VAL A 199 -19.94 -13.20 4.89
C VAL A 199 -19.10 -13.28 3.62
N ARG A 200 -18.04 -14.08 3.64
CA ARG A 200 -17.20 -14.30 2.45
C ARG A 200 -17.98 -14.93 1.30
N ALA A 201 -18.74 -15.98 1.55
CA ALA A 201 -19.55 -16.66 0.52
C ALA A 201 -20.49 -15.68 -0.18
N ARG A 202 -21.21 -14.83 0.58
CA ARG A 202 -22.08 -13.79 -0.01
C ARG A 202 -21.28 -12.81 -0.87
N ARG A 203 -20.13 -12.36 -0.40
CA ARG A 203 -19.29 -11.41 -1.13
C ARG A 203 -18.65 -12.02 -2.39
N MET A 204 -18.35 -13.32 -2.40
CA MET A 204 -17.87 -14.01 -3.61
C MET A 204 -18.92 -14.04 -4.73
N ASN A 205 -20.20 -14.12 -4.39
CA ASN A 205 -21.25 -14.20 -5.38
C ASN A 205 -21.40 -12.95 -6.27
N VAL A 206 -20.90 -11.80 -5.82
CA VAL A 206 -20.94 -10.56 -6.62
C VAL A 206 -19.65 -10.31 -7.40
N ILE A 207 -18.62 -11.14 -7.23
CA ILE A 207 -17.40 -11.03 -8.02
C ILE A 207 -17.56 -11.80 -9.33
N PRO A 208 -17.41 -11.18 -10.50
CA PRO A 208 -17.52 -11.88 -11.80
C PRO A 208 -16.58 -13.08 -11.92
N MET A 209 -15.33 -12.99 -11.43
CA MET A 209 -14.36 -14.10 -11.47
C MET A 209 -14.64 -15.20 -10.43
N ARG A 210 -15.65 -15.05 -9.56
CA ARG A 210 -16.13 -16.06 -8.58
C ARG A 210 -15.06 -16.62 -7.63
N ARG A 211 -13.98 -15.90 -7.40
CA ARG A 211 -12.94 -16.23 -6.44
C ARG A 211 -12.39 -14.97 -5.77
N PRO A 212 -11.75 -15.08 -4.59
CA PRO A 212 -10.96 -13.97 -4.07
C PRO A 212 -9.72 -13.76 -4.93
N GLY A 213 -9.15 -12.56 -4.88
CA GLY A 213 -7.81 -12.33 -5.40
C GLY A 213 -6.74 -13.02 -4.53
N GLU A 214 -5.52 -13.06 -5.03
CA GLU A 214 -4.33 -13.50 -4.30
C GLU A 214 -3.42 -12.30 -4.04
N VAL A 215 -2.63 -12.35 -2.96
CA VAL A 215 -1.72 -11.25 -2.61
C VAL A 215 -0.71 -10.95 -3.72
N ASP A 216 -0.28 -11.97 -4.44
CA ASP A 216 0.66 -11.84 -5.56
C ASP A 216 0.02 -11.15 -6.77
N GLU A 217 -1.30 -11.25 -6.98
CA GLU A 217 -1.99 -10.54 -8.05
C GLU A 217 -1.95 -9.01 -7.81
N VAL A 218 -2.10 -8.60 -6.54
CA VAL A 218 -1.93 -7.19 -6.16
C VAL A 218 -0.47 -6.77 -6.27
N ALA A 219 0.48 -7.61 -5.79
CA ALA A 219 1.91 -7.33 -5.88
C ALA A 219 2.38 -7.17 -7.34
N ASN A 220 1.82 -7.93 -8.30
CA ASN A 220 2.11 -7.78 -9.73
C ASN A 220 1.67 -6.40 -10.27
N ALA A 221 0.50 -5.90 -9.88
CA ALA A 221 0.04 -4.57 -10.27
C ALA A 221 0.94 -3.48 -9.68
N ILE A 222 1.35 -3.63 -8.41
CA ILE A 222 2.28 -2.72 -7.75
C ILE A 222 3.64 -2.75 -8.45
N LEU A 223 4.17 -3.93 -8.79
CA LEU A 223 5.43 -4.09 -9.52
C LEU A 223 5.38 -3.40 -10.89
N PHE A 224 4.31 -3.58 -11.66
CA PHE A 224 4.12 -2.91 -12.94
C PHE A 224 4.17 -1.39 -12.78
N LEU A 225 3.42 -0.83 -11.82
CA LEU A 225 3.40 0.62 -11.57
C LEU A 225 4.72 1.16 -11.02
N ALA A 226 5.48 0.35 -10.29
CA ALA A 226 6.79 0.71 -9.77
C ALA A 226 7.89 0.69 -10.85
N SER A 227 7.71 -0.10 -11.90
CA SER A 227 8.70 -0.30 -12.96
C SER A 227 8.64 0.78 -14.04
N ASP A 228 9.67 0.83 -14.90
CA ASP A 228 9.73 1.75 -16.02
C ASP A 228 8.75 1.37 -17.16
N GLU A 229 8.14 0.17 -17.11
CA GLU A 229 7.09 -0.24 -18.06
C GLU A 229 5.85 0.66 -17.98
N SER A 230 5.61 1.31 -16.84
CA SER A 230 4.54 2.28 -16.63
C SER A 230 5.00 3.74 -16.72
N SER A 231 6.07 4.01 -17.48
CA SER A 231 6.74 5.33 -17.57
C SER A 231 5.82 6.49 -17.98
N TYR A 232 4.73 6.22 -18.68
CA TYR A 232 3.75 7.25 -19.09
C TYR A 232 2.42 7.15 -18.33
N ILE A 233 2.40 6.46 -17.18
CA ILE A 233 1.21 6.26 -16.34
C ILE A 233 1.40 7.00 -15.01
N THR A 234 0.62 8.06 -14.80
CA THR A 234 0.54 8.79 -13.52
C THR A 234 -0.90 9.25 -13.25
N GLY A 235 -1.30 9.31 -11.98
CA GLY A 235 -2.67 9.65 -11.56
C GLY A 235 -3.71 8.57 -11.85
N SER A 236 -3.29 7.39 -12.27
CA SER A 236 -4.16 6.28 -12.66
C SER A 236 -4.58 5.41 -11.47
N GLU A 237 -5.70 4.72 -11.67
CA GLU A 237 -6.29 3.78 -10.73
C GLU A 237 -6.28 2.39 -11.35
N ILE A 238 -5.59 1.42 -10.73
CA ILE A 238 -5.57 0.02 -11.18
C ILE A 238 -6.42 -0.81 -10.23
N HIS A 239 -7.52 -1.36 -10.75
CA HIS A 239 -8.39 -2.26 -9.99
C HIS A 239 -7.88 -3.69 -10.10
N VAL A 240 -7.74 -4.35 -8.94
CA VAL A 240 -7.36 -5.77 -8.82
C VAL A 240 -8.45 -6.46 -8.02
N ASP A 241 -9.62 -6.62 -8.63
CA ASP A 241 -10.88 -6.88 -7.93
C ASP A 241 -11.74 -8.01 -8.53
N GLY A 242 -11.25 -8.66 -9.57
CA GLY A 242 -12.00 -9.72 -10.27
C GLY A 242 -13.25 -9.21 -11.00
N GLY A 243 -13.30 -7.91 -11.31
CA GLY A 243 -14.41 -7.25 -11.99
C GLY A 243 -15.51 -6.76 -11.04
N ALA A 244 -15.28 -6.75 -9.72
CA ALA A 244 -16.30 -6.44 -8.72
C ALA A 244 -16.96 -5.05 -8.88
N ILE A 245 -16.25 -4.07 -9.43
CA ILE A 245 -16.80 -2.72 -9.66
C ILE A 245 -17.02 -2.38 -11.14
N ALA A 246 -16.90 -3.35 -12.03
CA ALA A 246 -17.17 -3.17 -13.45
C ALA A 246 -18.66 -3.33 -13.83
N ILE A 247 -19.48 -3.73 -12.85
CA ILE A 247 -20.93 -3.99 -12.97
C ILE A 247 -21.77 -3.03 -12.15
#